data_6ce1e1cbf5ffe96d97e159773fbfa71b
#
_entry.id   6ce1e1cbf5ffe96d97e159773fbfa71b
#
_cell.length_a   1.000
_cell.length_b   1.000
_cell.length_c   1.000
_cell.angle_alpha   90.00
_cell.angle_beta   90.00
_cell.angle_gamma   90.00
#
_symmetry.space_group_name_H-M   'P 1'
#
loop_
_entity.id
_entity.type
_entity.pdbx_description
1 polymer ?
#
loop_
_entity_poly.entity_id
_entity_poly.type
_entity_poly.pdbx_seq_one_letter_code
_entity_poly.pdbx_strand_id
1 'polypeptide(L)'
;LDRSSAASDVYKRQAEVEASSQPVEVAGGARVSQRIVPVGRVGLYVPGGFAPLASSVIMNVVPAQEAGVSSIAVASPPQAEFGGLPHPSILALCHLLGVNEVYAVGGAQAIAMFAYGVEGSDEADSCPRVDMVTGPGNIYVVAAKRCLRGTVGIDSEAGPTEIAILADKTADPRHIAADLMSQAEHDTLASAVLVTDSTTLAEAVQRELAPMVSATLHSERIRTSLTSKQSAIVMVRDIAVSYTHLRAHETVLD
;
A
#
# COMPACT_ATOMS: atom_id res chain seq x y z
N LEU A 1 -20.15 -2.80 -0.11
CA LEU A 1 -18.70 -2.92 0.07
C LEU A 1 -18.42 -4.38 0.33
N ASP A 2 -17.78 -5.02 -0.64
CA ASP A 2 -17.53 -6.45 -0.58
C ASP A 2 -16.37 -6.72 0.39
N ARG A 3 -16.71 -7.22 1.59
CA ARG A 3 -15.74 -7.75 2.56
C ARG A 3 -15.03 -9.00 2.02
N SER A 4 -15.52 -9.59 0.92
CA SER A 4 -15.05 -10.88 0.41
C SER A 4 -13.62 -10.83 -0.13
N SER A 5 -13.20 -9.72 -0.75
CA SER A 5 -11.86 -9.64 -1.31
C SER A 5 -10.79 -9.45 -0.23
N ALA A 6 -11.00 -8.55 0.73
CA ALA A 6 -10.08 -8.39 1.86
C ALA A 6 -10.06 -9.63 2.76
N ALA A 7 -11.24 -10.25 2.97
CA ALA A 7 -11.35 -11.53 3.68
C ALA A 7 -10.62 -12.66 2.93
N SER A 8 -10.69 -12.72 1.59
CA SER A 8 -10.00 -13.73 0.79
C SER A 8 -8.47 -13.68 0.98
N ASP A 9 -7.88 -12.50 1.03
CA ASP A 9 -6.42 -12.35 1.24
C ASP A 9 -6.02 -12.72 2.68
N VAL A 10 -6.89 -12.43 3.66
CA VAL A 10 -6.72 -12.88 5.05
C VAL A 10 -6.79 -14.39 5.14
N TYR A 11 -7.77 -15.04 4.50
CA TYR A 11 -7.89 -16.51 4.49
C TYR A 11 -6.69 -17.20 3.85
N LYS A 12 -6.13 -16.66 2.77
CA LYS A 12 -4.92 -17.22 2.16
C LYS A 12 -3.73 -17.14 3.11
N ARG A 13 -3.54 -16.01 3.79
CA ARG A 13 -2.49 -15.84 4.80
C ARG A 13 -2.70 -16.72 6.02
N GLN A 14 -3.95 -16.91 6.47
CA GLN A 14 -4.25 -17.85 7.56
C GLN A 14 -3.88 -19.29 7.20
N ALA A 15 -4.16 -19.75 5.99
CA ALA A 15 -3.77 -21.10 5.55
C ALA A 15 -2.24 -21.29 5.52
N GLU A 16 -1.48 -20.25 5.10
CA GLU A 16 -0.01 -20.26 5.15
C GLU A 16 0.51 -20.30 6.60
N VAL A 17 -0.13 -19.54 7.49
CA VAL A 17 0.18 -19.50 8.91
C VAL A 17 -0.11 -20.83 9.59
N GLU A 18 -1.25 -21.45 9.32
CA GLU A 18 -1.59 -22.77 9.84
C GLU A 18 -0.62 -23.85 9.34
N ALA A 19 -0.24 -23.79 8.07
CA ALA A 19 0.75 -24.71 7.49
C ALA A 19 2.14 -24.54 8.13
N SER A 20 2.53 -23.31 8.49
CA SER A 20 3.83 -23.03 9.13
C SER A 20 3.87 -23.33 10.62
N SER A 21 2.72 -23.49 11.28
CA SER A 21 2.63 -23.74 12.73
C SER A 21 2.74 -25.23 13.14
N GLN A 22 2.89 -26.13 12.18
CA GLN A 22 3.06 -27.57 12.46
C GLN A 22 4.39 -27.81 13.21
N PRO A 23 4.35 -28.53 14.36
CA PRO A 23 5.56 -28.85 15.07
C PRO A 23 6.49 -29.73 14.24
N VAL A 24 7.76 -29.34 14.14
CA VAL A 24 8.81 -30.11 13.46
C VAL A 24 9.68 -30.82 14.49
N GLU A 25 9.87 -32.11 14.34
CA GLU A 25 10.83 -32.87 15.14
C GLU A 25 12.22 -32.67 14.54
N VAL A 26 13.10 -32.00 15.28
CA VAL A 26 14.46 -31.66 14.83
C VAL A 26 15.50 -32.66 15.31
N ALA A 27 15.20 -33.41 16.35
CA ALA A 27 15.99 -34.55 16.87
C ALA A 27 15.08 -35.44 17.73
N GLY A 28 15.54 -36.66 18.05
CA GLY A 28 14.75 -37.57 18.89
C GLY A 28 14.35 -36.95 20.22
N GLY A 29 13.03 -36.68 20.40
CA GLY A 29 12.46 -36.04 21.57
C GLY A 29 12.52 -34.51 21.60
N ALA A 30 13.10 -33.84 20.57
CA ALA A 30 13.15 -32.38 20.46
C ALA A 30 12.19 -31.88 19.37
N ARG A 31 11.15 -31.13 19.77
CA ARG A 31 10.18 -30.50 18.87
C ARG A 31 10.31 -28.99 18.89
N VAL A 32 10.27 -28.38 17.69
CA VAL A 32 10.17 -26.94 17.51
C VAL A 32 8.80 -26.60 16.95
N SER A 33 8.10 -25.69 17.58
CA SER A 33 6.81 -25.15 17.10
C SER A 33 6.90 -23.64 17.00
N GLN A 34 6.32 -23.10 15.92
CA GLN A 34 6.17 -21.66 15.74
C GLN A 34 4.79 -21.25 16.27
N ARG A 35 4.76 -20.28 17.18
CA ARG A 35 3.54 -19.73 17.72
C ARG A 35 3.35 -18.31 17.20
N ILE A 36 2.24 -18.03 16.54
CA ILE A 36 1.85 -16.70 16.12
C ILE A 36 1.07 -16.05 17.25
N VAL A 37 1.49 -14.83 17.62
CA VAL A 37 0.86 -14.05 18.68
C VAL A 37 0.57 -12.68 18.11
N PRO A 38 -0.68 -12.18 18.20
CA PRO A 38 -1.01 -10.82 17.75
C PRO A 38 -0.25 -9.81 18.60
N VAL A 39 0.07 -8.66 17.98
CA VAL A 39 0.54 -7.48 18.72
C VAL A 39 -0.58 -6.92 19.58
N GLY A 40 -0.26 -6.24 20.67
CA GLY A 40 -1.25 -5.67 21.57
C GLY A 40 -1.98 -4.48 20.96
N ARG A 41 -1.23 -3.59 20.29
CA ARG A 41 -1.76 -2.36 19.70
C ARG A 41 -1.11 -2.06 18.34
N VAL A 42 -1.92 -1.66 17.36
CA VAL A 42 -1.46 -1.28 16.02
C VAL A 42 -1.91 0.13 15.67
N GLY A 43 -1.00 0.87 15.03
CA GLY A 43 -1.28 2.17 14.41
C GLY A 43 -1.39 2.02 12.89
N LEU A 44 -2.54 2.35 12.33
CA LEU A 44 -2.86 2.19 10.92
C LEU A 44 -2.80 3.55 10.23
N TYR A 45 -1.84 3.75 9.34
CA TYR A 45 -1.75 4.97 8.55
C TYR A 45 -2.59 4.87 7.28
N VAL A 46 -3.50 5.81 7.09
CA VAL A 46 -4.37 5.90 5.91
C VAL A 46 -4.09 7.20 5.18
N PRO A 47 -3.50 7.17 3.97
CA PRO A 47 -3.32 8.37 3.16
C PRO A 47 -4.66 9.03 2.81
N GLY A 48 -4.70 10.36 2.80
CA GLY A 48 -5.94 11.10 2.56
C GLY A 48 -5.74 12.52 2.03
N GLY A 49 -4.49 12.92 1.71
CA GLY A 49 -4.20 14.32 1.36
C GLY A 49 -4.66 14.73 -0.03
N PHE A 50 -4.49 13.89 -1.06
CA PHE A 50 -4.84 14.21 -2.45
C PHE A 50 -6.08 13.45 -2.95
N ALA A 51 -6.34 12.27 -2.41
CA ALA A 51 -7.53 11.48 -2.65
C ALA A 51 -7.80 10.63 -1.40
N PRO A 52 -9.06 10.50 -0.97
CA PRO A 52 -9.40 9.64 0.16
C PRO A 52 -9.26 8.19 -0.27
N LEU A 53 -8.22 7.50 0.21
CA LEU A 53 -8.02 6.09 -0.04
C LEU A 53 -8.85 5.26 0.95
N ALA A 54 -10.17 5.27 0.77
CA ALA A 54 -11.12 4.56 1.60
C ALA A 54 -10.85 3.05 1.67
N SER A 55 -10.36 2.45 0.57
CA SER A 55 -9.93 1.05 0.52
C SER A 55 -8.79 0.75 1.50
N SER A 56 -7.89 1.70 1.74
CA SER A 56 -6.78 1.52 2.68
C SER A 56 -7.26 1.33 4.12
N VAL A 57 -8.41 1.90 4.51
CA VAL A 57 -9.02 1.63 5.82
C VAL A 57 -9.36 0.15 5.94
N ILE A 58 -10.07 -0.39 4.94
CA ILE A 58 -10.49 -1.80 4.93
C ILE A 58 -9.27 -2.72 4.93
N MET A 59 -8.30 -2.43 4.05
CA MET A 59 -7.10 -3.25 3.86
C MET A 59 -6.19 -3.29 5.09
N ASN A 60 -6.25 -2.29 5.97
CA ASN A 60 -5.48 -2.25 7.21
C ASN A 60 -6.29 -2.76 8.41
N VAL A 61 -7.54 -2.29 8.57
CA VAL A 61 -8.35 -2.59 9.76
C VAL A 61 -8.79 -4.06 9.79
N VAL A 62 -9.31 -4.58 8.67
CA VAL A 62 -9.83 -5.95 8.64
C VAL A 62 -8.75 -6.99 8.96
N PRO A 63 -7.55 -6.94 8.36
CA PRO A 63 -6.47 -7.86 8.75
C PRO A 63 -6.03 -7.73 10.21
N ALA A 64 -6.02 -6.51 10.78
CA ALA A 64 -5.68 -6.33 12.17
C ALA A 64 -6.73 -6.96 13.11
N GLN A 65 -8.02 -6.81 12.78
CA GLN A 65 -9.12 -7.44 13.54
C GLN A 65 -9.06 -8.96 13.45
N GLU A 66 -8.87 -9.51 12.23
CA GLU A 66 -8.78 -10.95 12.02
C GLU A 66 -7.53 -11.57 12.66
N ALA A 67 -6.44 -10.80 12.76
CA ALA A 67 -5.24 -11.20 13.50
C ALA A 67 -5.44 -11.19 15.02
N GLY A 68 -6.56 -10.69 15.52
CA GLY A 68 -6.87 -10.63 16.95
C GLY A 68 -6.15 -9.50 17.70
N VAL A 69 -5.77 -8.41 17.00
CA VAL A 69 -5.18 -7.23 17.65
C VAL A 69 -6.22 -6.55 18.53
N SER A 70 -5.88 -6.35 19.81
CA SER A 70 -6.84 -5.86 20.81
C SER A 70 -7.09 -4.35 20.74
N SER A 71 -6.14 -3.57 20.26
CA SER A 71 -6.22 -2.11 20.17
C SER A 71 -5.79 -1.62 18.79
N ILE A 72 -6.69 -0.88 18.11
CA ILE A 72 -6.48 -0.38 16.76
C ILE A 72 -6.71 1.13 16.75
N ALA A 73 -5.68 1.87 16.33
CA ALA A 73 -5.74 3.31 16.11
C ALA A 73 -5.51 3.62 14.61
N VAL A 74 -6.26 4.55 14.06
CA VAL A 74 -6.11 5.03 12.68
C VAL A 74 -5.61 6.46 12.69
N ALA A 75 -4.64 6.78 11.83
CA ALA A 75 -4.24 8.17 11.56
C ALA A 75 -4.41 8.49 10.08
N SER A 76 -5.01 9.63 9.80
CA SER A 76 -5.18 10.13 8.44
C SER A 76 -5.03 11.66 8.41
N PRO A 77 -4.46 12.25 7.33
CA PRO A 77 -4.23 13.68 7.26
C PRO A 77 -5.50 14.51 7.45
N PRO A 78 -5.41 15.61 8.22
CA PRO A 78 -6.49 16.58 8.33
C PRO A 78 -6.73 17.29 6.99
N GLN A 79 -7.97 17.64 6.70
CA GLN A 79 -8.36 18.35 5.50
C GLN A 79 -9.09 19.66 5.84
N ALA A 80 -8.63 20.77 5.25
CA ALA A 80 -9.17 22.10 5.56
C ALA A 80 -10.66 22.23 5.21
N GLU A 81 -11.12 21.60 4.13
CA GLU A 81 -12.52 21.62 3.70
C GLU A 81 -13.47 20.88 4.66
N PHE A 82 -12.94 20.01 5.52
CA PHE A 82 -13.68 19.29 6.55
C PHE A 82 -13.33 19.73 7.97
N GLY A 83 -12.95 21.02 8.12
CA GLY A 83 -12.67 21.60 9.44
C GLY A 83 -11.46 21.00 10.16
N GLY A 84 -10.49 20.48 9.41
CA GLY A 84 -9.31 19.85 9.99
C GLY A 84 -9.50 18.37 10.38
N LEU A 85 -10.62 17.78 10.04
CA LEU A 85 -10.87 16.33 10.21
C LEU A 85 -10.35 15.54 9.01
N PRO A 86 -10.09 14.23 9.15
CA PRO A 86 -9.92 13.34 8.03
C PRO A 86 -11.13 13.33 7.11
N HIS A 87 -10.96 12.89 5.87
CA HIS A 87 -12.05 12.84 4.89
C HIS A 87 -13.25 12.02 5.42
N PRO A 88 -14.51 12.48 5.22
CA PRO A 88 -15.71 11.83 5.77
C PRO A 88 -15.85 10.35 5.42
N SER A 89 -15.41 9.93 4.22
CA SER A 89 -15.43 8.51 3.83
C SER A 89 -14.50 7.65 4.69
N ILE A 90 -13.35 8.17 5.14
CA ILE A 90 -12.43 7.48 6.04
C ILE A 90 -13.07 7.31 7.42
N LEU A 91 -13.64 8.38 7.96
CA LEU A 91 -14.35 8.36 9.24
C LEU A 91 -15.55 7.39 9.23
N ALA A 92 -16.34 7.41 8.14
CA ALA A 92 -17.47 6.52 7.97
C ALA A 92 -17.04 5.05 7.95
N LEU A 93 -15.94 4.71 7.26
CA LEU A 93 -15.42 3.34 7.23
C LEU A 93 -14.84 2.91 8.58
N CYS A 94 -14.12 3.79 9.27
CA CYS A 94 -13.66 3.52 10.63
C CYS A 94 -14.85 3.20 11.54
N HIS A 95 -15.90 4.01 11.50
CA HIS A 95 -17.12 3.76 12.25
C HIS A 95 -17.80 2.42 11.91
N LEU A 96 -17.95 2.11 10.61
CA LEU A 96 -18.53 0.84 10.14
C LEU A 96 -17.73 -0.39 10.57
N LEU A 97 -16.42 -0.24 10.71
CA LEU A 97 -15.50 -1.29 11.15
C LEU A 97 -15.30 -1.31 12.68
N GLY A 98 -15.98 -0.43 13.43
CA GLY A 98 -15.90 -0.37 14.88
C GLY A 98 -14.60 0.22 15.43
N VAL A 99 -13.86 0.99 14.60
CA VAL A 99 -12.67 1.72 15.04
C VAL A 99 -13.11 3.08 15.57
N ASN A 100 -12.90 3.29 16.86
CA ASN A 100 -13.31 4.52 17.56
C ASN A 100 -12.16 5.50 17.77
N GLU A 101 -10.92 5.08 17.55
CA GLU A 101 -9.72 5.88 17.77
C GLU A 101 -9.12 6.31 16.43
N VAL A 102 -9.38 7.59 16.07
CA VAL A 102 -8.97 8.16 14.78
C VAL A 102 -8.31 9.52 15.01
N TYR A 103 -7.06 9.65 14.56
CA TYR A 103 -6.26 10.86 14.68
C TYR A 103 -6.18 11.63 13.38
N ALA A 104 -6.46 12.93 13.46
CA ALA A 104 -6.30 13.87 12.33
C ALA A 104 -4.83 14.30 12.19
N VAL A 105 -3.94 13.34 11.93
CA VAL A 105 -2.49 13.55 11.80
C VAL A 105 -2.00 12.82 10.54
N GLY A 106 -1.16 13.49 9.75
CA GLY A 106 -0.61 12.94 8.50
C GLY A 106 0.90 12.91 8.46
N GLY A 107 1.44 12.29 7.41
CA GLY A 107 2.87 12.31 7.12
C GLY A 107 3.75 11.62 8.16
N ALA A 108 5.00 12.04 8.23
CA ALA A 108 5.98 11.51 9.20
C ALA A 108 5.54 11.70 10.66
N GLN A 109 4.77 12.74 10.93
CA GLN A 109 4.27 13.06 12.25
C GLN A 109 3.35 11.97 12.82
N ALA A 110 2.48 11.39 11.95
CA ALA A 110 1.62 10.28 12.35
C ALA A 110 2.43 9.04 12.75
N ILE A 111 3.49 8.75 12.01
CA ILE A 111 4.38 7.62 12.29
C ILE A 111 5.14 7.83 13.61
N ALA A 112 5.65 9.05 13.83
CA ALA A 112 6.32 9.40 15.08
C ALA A 112 5.36 9.37 16.28
N MET A 113 4.13 9.88 16.13
CA MET A 113 3.09 9.82 17.13
C MET A 113 2.80 8.38 17.55
N PHE A 114 2.64 7.47 16.62
CA PHE A 114 2.41 6.06 16.90
C PHE A 114 3.62 5.38 17.56
N ALA A 115 4.83 5.73 17.13
CA ALA A 115 6.05 5.06 17.64
C ALA A 115 6.39 5.47 19.09
N TYR A 116 6.20 6.73 19.42
CA TYR A 116 6.58 7.28 20.74
C TYR A 116 5.40 7.47 21.69
N GLY A 117 4.20 7.58 21.16
CA GLY A 117 3.04 8.07 21.89
C GLY A 117 3.06 9.59 22.00
N VAL A 118 1.94 10.14 22.39
CA VAL A 118 1.74 11.56 22.73
C VAL A 118 0.88 11.64 23.97
N GLU A 119 1.34 12.39 24.98
CA GLU A 119 0.54 12.74 26.13
C GLU A 119 -0.15 14.08 25.85
N GLY A 120 -1.47 14.06 25.82
CA GLY A 120 -2.31 15.25 25.65
C GLY A 120 -2.76 15.82 26.98
N SER A 121 -3.57 16.88 26.92
CA SER A 121 -4.20 17.48 28.12
C SER A 121 -5.29 16.59 28.71
N ASP A 122 -5.87 15.72 27.91
CA ASP A 122 -6.85 14.71 28.28
C ASP A 122 -6.67 13.41 27.47
N GLU A 123 -7.55 12.42 27.74
CA GLU A 123 -7.47 11.12 27.06
C GLU A 123 -7.76 11.24 25.57
N ALA A 124 -8.62 12.17 25.16
CA ALA A 124 -8.98 12.36 23.74
C ALA A 124 -7.83 12.94 22.92
N ASP A 125 -6.99 13.76 23.54
CA ASP A 125 -5.80 14.36 22.92
C ASP A 125 -4.56 13.46 23.02
N SER A 126 -4.64 12.35 23.73
CA SER A 126 -3.53 11.43 23.97
C SER A 126 -3.51 10.31 22.92
N CYS A 127 -2.33 9.87 22.56
CA CYS A 127 -2.14 8.70 21.70
C CYS A 127 -1.12 7.77 22.36
N PRO A 128 -1.53 6.66 22.97
CA PRO A 128 -0.59 5.68 23.47
C PRO A 128 0.26 5.09 22.33
N ARG A 129 1.54 4.82 22.62
CA ARG A 129 2.43 4.19 21.65
C ARG A 129 1.88 2.84 21.18
N VAL A 130 2.22 2.48 19.95
CA VAL A 130 1.82 1.21 19.36
C VAL A 130 2.99 0.22 19.26
N ASP A 131 2.69 -1.05 19.10
CA ASP A 131 3.69 -2.10 18.89
C ASP A 131 4.12 -2.16 17.42
N MET A 132 3.19 -1.83 16.50
CA MET A 132 3.42 -1.91 15.07
C MET A 132 2.67 -0.79 14.33
N VAL A 133 3.31 -0.23 13.30
CA VAL A 133 2.69 0.73 12.36
C VAL A 133 2.56 0.09 11.00
N THR A 134 1.35 0.13 10.40
CA THR A 134 1.10 -0.37 9.06
C THR A 134 0.45 0.69 8.18
N GLY A 135 0.43 0.45 6.90
CA GLY A 135 -0.21 1.31 5.90
C GLY A 135 0.77 1.98 4.93
N PRO A 136 0.33 2.22 3.69
CA PRO A 136 1.12 2.87 2.67
C PRO A 136 1.22 4.38 2.92
N GLY A 137 2.20 5.03 2.34
CA GLY A 137 2.34 6.48 2.45
C GLY A 137 3.31 7.08 1.43
N ASN A 138 3.44 8.39 1.46
CA ASN A 138 4.41 9.10 0.64
C ASN A 138 5.85 8.89 1.15
N ILE A 139 6.83 9.45 0.43
CA ILE A 139 8.25 9.32 0.75
C ILE A 139 8.61 9.72 2.20
N TYR A 140 7.89 10.68 2.79
CA TYR A 140 8.12 11.12 4.18
C TYR A 140 7.62 10.08 5.19
N VAL A 141 6.50 9.42 4.91
CA VAL A 141 5.98 8.31 5.71
C VAL A 141 6.94 7.13 5.67
N VAL A 142 7.45 6.78 4.48
CA VAL A 142 8.44 5.72 4.30
C VAL A 142 9.73 6.04 5.04
N ALA A 143 10.25 7.26 4.87
CA ALA A 143 11.45 7.69 5.58
C ALA A 143 11.27 7.63 7.11
N ALA A 144 10.11 8.04 7.63
CA ALA A 144 9.81 7.94 9.05
C ALA A 144 9.74 6.49 9.53
N LYS A 145 9.07 5.59 8.79
CA LYS A 145 9.06 4.16 9.10
C LYS A 145 10.47 3.59 9.14
N ARG A 146 11.31 3.91 8.15
CA ARG A 146 12.71 3.48 8.10
C ARG A 146 13.51 3.98 9.30
N CYS A 147 13.40 5.27 9.64
CA CYS A 147 14.11 5.86 10.78
C CYS A 147 13.68 5.27 12.13
N LEU A 148 12.42 4.84 12.24
CA LEU A 148 11.83 4.34 13.49
C LEU A 148 11.81 2.81 13.58
N ARG A 149 12.32 2.13 12.56
CA ARG A 149 12.52 0.67 12.55
C ARG A 149 13.43 0.29 13.72
N GLY A 150 12.93 -0.56 14.61
CA GLY A 150 13.62 -0.92 15.86
C GLY A 150 13.07 -0.20 17.11
N THR A 151 12.37 0.94 16.95
CA THR A 151 11.58 1.57 18.01
C THR A 151 10.14 1.04 17.99
N VAL A 152 9.60 0.84 16.81
CA VAL A 152 8.27 0.29 16.53
C VAL A 152 8.36 -0.71 15.40
N GLY A 153 7.52 -1.76 15.40
CA GLY A 153 7.37 -2.66 14.26
C GLY A 153 6.78 -1.92 13.06
N ILE A 154 7.20 -2.29 11.86
CA ILE A 154 6.61 -1.78 10.62
C ILE A 154 6.21 -2.94 9.69
N ASP A 155 5.20 -2.74 8.86
CA ASP A 155 4.80 -3.70 7.83
C ASP A 155 5.83 -3.79 6.70
N SER A 156 6.04 -2.65 6.02
CA SER A 156 7.00 -2.52 4.93
C SER A 156 7.33 -1.05 4.69
N GLU A 157 8.37 -0.80 3.91
CA GLU A 157 8.74 0.53 3.43
C GLU A 157 7.97 0.86 2.13
N ALA A 158 6.64 0.69 2.13
CA ALA A 158 5.80 0.93 0.96
C ALA A 158 5.66 2.43 0.66
N GLY A 159 6.41 2.88 -0.33
CA GLY A 159 6.39 4.23 -0.88
C GLY A 159 5.63 4.33 -2.21
N PRO A 160 6.00 5.27 -3.08
CA PRO A 160 5.51 5.33 -4.44
C PRO A 160 5.73 3.98 -5.12
N THR A 161 4.65 3.44 -5.68
CA THR A 161 4.64 2.10 -6.27
C THR A 161 5.01 2.13 -7.75
N GLU A 162 5.41 0.98 -8.25
CA GLU A 162 5.78 0.76 -9.64
C GLU A 162 4.89 -0.29 -10.27
N ILE A 163 4.60 -0.14 -11.56
CA ILE A 163 4.01 -1.20 -12.38
C ILE A 163 4.91 -1.49 -13.56
N ALA A 164 5.14 -2.77 -13.83
CA ALA A 164 5.74 -3.22 -15.07
C ALA A 164 4.74 -4.11 -15.80
N ILE A 165 4.30 -3.66 -16.97
CA ILE A 165 3.38 -4.39 -17.84
C ILE A 165 4.20 -5.06 -18.92
N LEU A 166 4.16 -6.39 -18.96
CA LEU A 166 4.80 -7.19 -19.99
C LEU A 166 3.74 -7.66 -21.00
N ALA A 167 3.81 -7.17 -22.21
CA ALA A 167 2.76 -7.42 -23.21
C ALA A 167 3.32 -7.59 -24.63
N ASP A 168 2.78 -8.54 -25.36
CA ASP A 168 3.06 -8.77 -26.78
C ASP A 168 1.96 -8.16 -27.67
N LYS A 169 2.08 -8.37 -28.97
CA LYS A 169 1.15 -7.86 -29.99
C LYS A 169 -0.31 -8.32 -29.84
N THR A 170 -0.60 -9.29 -28.98
CA THR A 170 -1.96 -9.83 -28.78
C THR A 170 -2.75 -9.07 -27.72
N ALA A 171 -2.07 -8.23 -26.92
CA ALA A 171 -2.68 -7.46 -25.85
C ALA A 171 -3.49 -6.28 -26.41
N ASP A 172 -4.57 -5.93 -25.69
CA ASP A 172 -5.39 -4.75 -26.00
C ASP A 172 -4.68 -3.46 -25.52
N PRO A 173 -4.34 -2.52 -26.40
CA PRO A 173 -3.64 -1.30 -26.05
C PRO A 173 -4.44 -0.39 -25.10
N ARG A 174 -5.77 -0.48 -25.08
CA ARG A 174 -6.64 0.31 -24.19
C ARG A 174 -6.52 -0.17 -22.74
N HIS A 175 -6.44 -1.48 -22.53
CA HIS A 175 -6.25 -2.03 -21.19
C HIS A 175 -4.88 -1.64 -20.64
N ILE A 176 -3.83 -1.76 -21.45
CA ILE A 176 -2.47 -1.35 -21.05
C ILE A 176 -2.43 0.15 -20.72
N ALA A 177 -3.05 1.00 -21.55
CA ALA A 177 -3.11 2.43 -21.31
C ALA A 177 -3.86 2.75 -20.00
N ALA A 178 -4.95 2.04 -19.71
CA ALA A 178 -5.69 2.20 -18.46
C ALA A 178 -4.86 1.81 -17.24
N ASP A 179 -4.11 0.71 -17.28
CA ASP A 179 -3.27 0.25 -16.19
C ASP A 179 -2.10 1.21 -15.93
N LEU A 180 -1.41 1.66 -17.00
CA LEU A 180 -0.35 2.67 -16.88
C LEU A 180 -0.88 3.98 -16.28
N MET A 181 -2.06 4.42 -16.72
CA MET A 181 -2.69 5.62 -16.21
C MET A 181 -3.12 5.47 -14.75
N SER A 182 -3.69 4.33 -14.37
CA SER A 182 -4.09 4.01 -13.01
C SER A 182 -2.90 4.08 -12.05
N GLN A 183 -1.76 3.53 -12.44
CA GLN A 183 -0.53 3.61 -11.66
C GLN A 183 0.00 5.05 -11.55
N ALA A 184 0.01 5.79 -12.65
CA ALA A 184 0.51 7.16 -12.72
C ALA A 184 -0.35 8.16 -11.91
N GLU A 185 -1.61 7.82 -11.65
CA GLU A 185 -2.53 8.62 -10.84
C GLU A 185 -2.18 8.61 -9.34
N HIS A 186 -1.50 7.56 -8.85
CA HIS A 186 -1.19 7.43 -7.43
C HIS A 186 -0.25 8.51 -6.90
N ASP A 187 0.84 8.80 -7.62
CA ASP A 187 1.86 9.78 -7.21
C ASP A 187 2.62 10.32 -8.44
N THR A 188 3.13 11.54 -8.37
CA THR A 188 4.00 12.12 -9.39
C THR A 188 5.33 11.35 -9.53
N LEU A 189 5.73 10.62 -8.48
CA LEU A 189 6.91 9.76 -8.43
C LEU A 189 6.57 8.29 -8.73
N ALA A 190 5.31 7.95 -9.04
CA ALA A 190 4.94 6.60 -9.45
C ALA A 190 5.64 6.22 -10.76
N SER A 191 6.05 4.97 -10.89
CA SER A 191 6.67 4.42 -12.10
C SER A 191 5.67 3.55 -12.86
N ALA A 192 5.52 3.80 -14.15
CA ALA A 192 4.66 3.04 -15.04
C ALA A 192 5.45 2.63 -16.29
N VAL A 193 5.78 1.34 -16.39
CA VAL A 193 6.64 0.81 -17.45
C VAL A 193 5.89 -0.21 -18.29
N LEU A 194 5.89 -0.02 -19.61
CA LEU A 194 5.49 -1.04 -20.58
C LEU A 194 6.73 -1.69 -21.17
N VAL A 195 6.80 -3.02 -21.10
CA VAL A 195 7.85 -3.82 -21.77
C VAL A 195 7.17 -4.61 -22.87
N THR A 196 7.59 -4.42 -24.12
CA THR A 196 6.99 -5.07 -25.29
C THR A 196 8.01 -5.35 -26.40
N ASP A 197 7.76 -6.39 -27.18
CA ASP A 197 8.48 -6.69 -28.42
C ASP A 197 7.78 -6.14 -29.69
N SER A 198 6.61 -5.48 -29.51
CA SER A 198 5.77 -4.98 -30.60
C SER A 198 5.77 -3.45 -30.69
N THR A 199 6.43 -2.91 -31.70
CA THR A 199 6.39 -1.47 -32.00
C THR A 199 4.95 -1.00 -32.25
N THR A 200 4.15 -1.81 -32.94
CA THR A 200 2.75 -1.49 -33.24
C THR A 200 1.92 -1.35 -31.97
N LEU A 201 2.15 -2.23 -30.97
CA LEU A 201 1.48 -2.14 -29.68
C LEU A 201 1.92 -0.88 -28.93
N ALA A 202 3.23 -0.60 -28.89
CA ALA A 202 3.77 0.58 -28.21
C ALA A 202 3.16 1.88 -28.76
N GLU A 203 3.08 2.02 -30.08
CA GLU A 203 2.44 3.17 -30.74
C GLU A 203 0.93 3.24 -30.47
N ALA A 204 0.25 2.09 -30.45
CA ALA A 204 -1.19 2.03 -30.14
C ALA A 204 -1.46 2.48 -28.70
N VAL A 205 -0.68 2.01 -27.72
CA VAL A 205 -0.79 2.42 -26.31
C VAL A 205 -0.57 3.92 -26.15
N GLN A 206 0.42 4.51 -26.81
CA GLN A 206 0.65 5.96 -26.78
C GLN A 206 -0.53 6.76 -27.34
N ARG A 207 -1.17 6.27 -28.41
CA ARG A 207 -2.36 6.91 -28.98
C ARG A 207 -3.56 6.85 -28.05
N GLU A 208 -3.75 5.74 -27.30
CA GLU A 208 -4.84 5.60 -26.34
C GLU A 208 -4.60 6.44 -25.08
N LEU A 209 -3.36 6.55 -24.60
CA LEU A 209 -3.03 7.32 -23.37
C LEU A 209 -3.39 8.80 -23.51
N ALA A 210 -3.12 9.45 -24.63
CA ALA A 210 -3.28 10.89 -24.79
C ALA A 210 -4.72 11.39 -24.50
N PRO A 211 -5.78 10.82 -25.14
CA PRO A 211 -7.16 11.20 -24.84
C PRO A 211 -7.61 10.80 -23.43
N MET A 212 -7.17 9.61 -22.94
CA MET A 212 -7.54 9.13 -21.61
C MET A 212 -7.00 10.05 -20.51
N VAL A 213 -5.73 10.44 -20.58
CA VAL A 213 -5.10 11.38 -19.62
C VAL A 213 -5.80 12.74 -19.64
N SER A 214 -6.23 13.22 -20.83
CA SER A 214 -6.89 14.51 -20.96
C SER A 214 -8.31 14.52 -20.39
N ALA A 215 -8.96 13.37 -20.29
CA ALA A 215 -10.34 13.22 -19.80
C ALA A 215 -10.45 13.05 -18.27
N THR A 216 -9.32 12.83 -17.56
CA THR A 216 -9.33 12.62 -16.11
C THR A 216 -9.15 13.91 -15.32
N LEU A 217 -9.70 13.93 -14.08
CA LEU A 217 -9.53 15.04 -13.13
C LEU A 217 -8.08 15.25 -12.68
N HIS A 218 -7.25 14.21 -12.71
CA HIS A 218 -5.86 14.21 -12.25
C HIS A 218 -4.85 14.25 -13.39
N SER A 219 -5.24 14.84 -14.54
CA SER A 219 -4.45 14.87 -15.78
C SER A 219 -3.03 15.40 -15.60
N GLU A 220 -2.83 16.44 -14.79
CA GLU A 220 -1.51 17.02 -14.54
C GLU A 220 -0.58 16.07 -13.78
N ARG A 221 -1.09 15.42 -12.72
CA ARG A 221 -0.34 14.43 -11.95
C ARG A 221 0.07 13.24 -12.82
N ILE A 222 -0.88 12.66 -13.55
CA ILE A 222 -0.65 11.54 -14.45
C ILE A 222 0.39 11.91 -15.50
N ARG A 223 0.26 13.08 -16.11
CA ARG A 223 1.21 13.57 -17.11
C ARG A 223 2.61 13.69 -16.53
N THR A 224 2.74 14.26 -15.33
CA THR A 224 4.02 14.39 -14.63
C THR A 224 4.66 13.03 -14.40
N SER A 225 3.92 12.05 -13.88
CA SER A 225 4.39 10.68 -13.65
C SER A 225 4.81 10.00 -14.96
N LEU A 226 3.95 10.00 -16.00
CA LEU A 226 4.20 9.32 -17.27
C LEU A 226 5.35 9.93 -18.09
N THR A 227 5.65 11.23 -17.90
CA THR A 227 6.77 11.91 -18.59
C THR A 227 8.05 11.95 -17.78
N SER A 228 8.04 11.42 -16.58
CA SER A 228 9.20 11.36 -15.69
C SER A 228 10.21 10.30 -16.14
N LYS A 229 11.42 10.34 -15.57
CA LYS A 229 12.51 9.41 -15.91
C LYS A 229 12.25 7.97 -15.48
N GLN A 230 11.34 7.74 -14.52
CA GLN A 230 11.00 6.42 -14.01
C GLN A 230 9.91 5.72 -14.84
N SER A 231 9.19 6.43 -15.72
CA SER A 231 8.18 5.82 -16.60
C SER A 231 8.74 5.68 -18.01
N ALA A 232 8.47 4.54 -18.65
CA ALA A 232 9.03 4.24 -19.99
C ALA A 232 8.22 3.22 -20.77
N ILE A 233 8.38 3.24 -22.08
CA ILE A 233 8.09 2.09 -22.94
C ILE A 233 9.43 1.49 -23.35
N VAL A 234 9.66 0.25 -22.94
CA VAL A 234 10.90 -0.48 -23.19
C VAL A 234 10.69 -1.49 -24.30
N MET A 235 11.41 -1.29 -25.40
CA MET A 235 11.38 -2.23 -26.52
C MET A 235 12.39 -3.35 -26.28
N VAL A 236 11.92 -4.58 -26.33
CA VAL A 236 12.76 -5.79 -26.18
C VAL A 236 12.73 -6.66 -27.42
N ARG A 237 13.68 -7.57 -27.55
CA ARG A 237 13.73 -8.51 -28.67
C ARG A 237 12.85 -9.74 -28.44
N ASP A 238 12.70 -10.13 -27.18
CA ASP A 238 11.98 -11.32 -26.75
C ASP A 238 11.38 -11.11 -25.36
N ILE A 239 10.08 -11.34 -25.24
CA ILE A 239 9.31 -11.20 -24.00
C ILE A 239 9.73 -12.23 -22.95
N ALA A 240 10.09 -13.46 -23.35
CA ALA A 240 10.48 -14.51 -22.42
C ALA A 240 11.75 -14.13 -21.63
N VAL A 241 12.72 -13.50 -22.28
CA VAL A 241 13.94 -13.00 -21.62
C VAL A 241 13.63 -11.85 -20.67
N SER A 242 12.68 -10.99 -21.03
CA SER A 242 12.29 -9.84 -20.22
C SER A 242 11.64 -10.26 -18.91
N TYR A 243 10.82 -11.30 -18.91
CA TYR A 243 10.21 -11.85 -17.71
C TYR A 243 11.26 -12.31 -16.68
N THR A 244 12.33 -12.93 -17.14
CA THR A 244 13.45 -13.36 -16.28
C THR A 244 14.13 -12.17 -15.61
N HIS A 245 14.34 -11.07 -16.34
CA HIS A 245 14.98 -9.87 -15.78
C HIS A 245 14.07 -9.10 -14.81
N LEU A 246 12.76 -9.01 -15.10
CA LEU A 246 11.79 -8.38 -14.20
C LEU A 246 11.69 -9.13 -12.86
N ARG A 247 11.68 -10.46 -12.88
CA ARG A 247 11.68 -11.27 -11.65
C ARG A 247 12.98 -11.21 -10.85
N ALA A 248 14.12 -11.03 -11.51
CA ALA A 248 15.40 -10.93 -10.82
C ALA A 248 15.48 -9.69 -9.91
N HIS A 249 14.73 -8.64 -10.20
CA HIS A 249 14.63 -7.46 -9.32
C HIS A 249 13.81 -7.70 -8.05
N GLU A 250 12.86 -8.62 -8.05
CA GLU A 250 12.08 -9.00 -6.86
C GLU A 250 12.87 -9.88 -5.88
N THR A 251 13.91 -10.56 -6.35
CA THR A 251 14.70 -11.51 -5.55
C THR A 251 15.96 -10.92 -4.93
N VAL A 252 16.28 -9.67 -5.19
CA VAL A 252 17.50 -8.98 -4.68
C VAL A 252 17.23 -8.14 -3.42
N LEU A 253 16.03 -8.19 -2.87
CA LEU A 253 15.63 -7.43 -1.68
C LEU A 253 15.40 -8.31 -0.44
N ASP A 254 15.94 -9.53 -0.41
CA ASP A 254 16.06 -10.36 0.80
C ASP A 254 17.36 -10.09 1.55
#